data_032aaa3d53c00a9901f6dafc480a616c
#
_entry.id   032aaa3d53c00a9901f6dafc480a616c
#
_cell.length_a   1.000
_cell.length_b   1.000
_cell.length_c   1.000
_cell.angle_alpha   90.00
_cell.angle_beta   90.00
_cell.angle_gamma   90.00
#
_symmetry.space_group_name_H-M   'P 1'
#
loop_
_entity.id
_entity.type
_entity.pdbx_description
1 polymer ?
#
loop_
_entity_poly.entity_id
_entity_poly.type
_entity_poly.pdbx_seq_one_letter_code
_entity_poly.pdbx_strand_id
1 'polypeptide(L)'
;LLLGLDLNDKNRVTFNELTETGIKAGMSHPRSIDINLVNAQQARRILDRLVGYKLSPFLWRKIRKGLSAGRVQSVAVKMICDRENEIRAFVSQEYWSIDGKFSANGERKTFAAKLNTVDGEKPELKNKEQADEILKRLEGAEFVIDKVKKSVHRKSPAAPFTTSTLQQEASRRLSFQARRTMKTAQELYEGVEINDMGQTGLITYMRTDSLRISDEARAAAYDFIRKKYGDKYIPDTPVSYTHLRAHET
;
A
#
# COMPACT_ATOMS: atom_id res chain seq x y z
N LEU A 1 -25.52 15.65 -28.14
CA LEU A 1 -25.54 16.49 -29.34
C LEU A 1 -25.63 15.64 -30.62
N LEU A 2 -24.75 14.64 -30.84
CA LEU A 2 -24.78 13.78 -32.04
C LEU A 2 -26.03 12.91 -32.15
N LEU A 3 -26.60 12.52 -31.01
CA LEU A 3 -27.79 11.66 -30.93
C LEU A 3 -29.07 12.44 -30.66
N GLY A 4 -29.03 13.77 -30.59
CA GLY A 4 -30.20 14.62 -30.32
C GLY A 4 -30.77 14.47 -28.90
N LEU A 5 -30.03 13.88 -27.96
CA LEU A 5 -30.46 13.71 -26.57
C LEU A 5 -30.31 15.02 -25.79
N ASP A 6 -31.27 15.31 -24.91
CA ASP A 6 -31.19 16.44 -24.00
C ASP A 6 -30.21 16.09 -22.84
N LEU A 7 -29.46 17.09 -22.38
CA LEU A 7 -28.52 16.92 -21.25
C LEU A 7 -29.22 16.66 -19.91
N ASN A 8 -30.49 17.06 -19.80
CA ASN A 8 -31.32 16.83 -18.62
C ASN A 8 -31.98 15.46 -18.62
N ASP A 9 -31.97 14.75 -19.75
CA ASP A 9 -32.52 13.40 -19.81
C ASP A 9 -31.77 12.43 -18.92
N LYS A 10 -32.50 11.53 -18.28
CA LYS A 10 -31.94 10.46 -17.46
C LYS A 10 -31.45 9.30 -18.32
N ASN A 11 -30.41 9.54 -19.09
CA ASN A 11 -29.85 8.59 -20.04
C ASN A 11 -28.44 8.06 -19.65
N ARG A 12 -27.97 8.38 -18.43
CA ARG A 12 -26.71 7.89 -17.87
C ARG A 12 -26.97 6.86 -16.78
N VAL A 13 -26.37 5.71 -16.93
CA VAL A 13 -26.36 4.64 -15.94
C VAL A 13 -24.95 4.46 -15.38
N THR A 14 -24.83 4.17 -14.11
CA THR A 14 -23.55 3.88 -13.46
C THR A 14 -23.68 2.66 -12.57
N PHE A 15 -22.68 1.78 -12.64
CA PHE A 15 -22.57 0.63 -11.75
C PHE A 15 -21.15 0.54 -11.21
N ASN A 16 -21.03 0.07 -9.98
CA ASN A 16 -19.76 -0.07 -9.28
C ASN A 16 -19.17 -1.48 -9.42
N GLU A 17 -19.97 -2.42 -9.94
CA GLU A 17 -19.59 -3.82 -10.15
C GLU A 17 -20.32 -4.40 -11.37
N LEU A 18 -19.72 -5.38 -12.01
CA LEU A 18 -20.26 -6.02 -13.21
C LEU A 18 -20.96 -7.37 -12.87
N THR A 19 -21.64 -7.41 -11.73
CA THR A 19 -22.54 -8.52 -11.37
C THR A 19 -23.92 -8.30 -12.00
N GLU A 20 -24.67 -9.35 -12.19
CA GLU A 20 -26.05 -9.24 -12.72
C GLU A 20 -26.92 -8.34 -11.84
N THR A 21 -26.80 -8.48 -10.53
CA THR A 21 -27.48 -7.64 -9.53
C THR A 21 -27.04 -6.19 -9.62
N GLY A 22 -25.74 -5.92 -9.73
CA GLY A 22 -25.17 -4.57 -9.85
C GLY A 22 -25.61 -3.86 -11.13
N ILE A 23 -25.64 -4.57 -12.26
CA ILE A 23 -26.11 -4.02 -13.54
C ILE A 23 -27.61 -3.72 -13.47
N LYS A 24 -28.44 -4.65 -12.99
CA LYS A 24 -29.89 -4.43 -12.84
C LYS A 24 -30.19 -3.24 -11.93
N ALA A 25 -29.50 -3.14 -10.79
CA ALA A 25 -29.63 -2.01 -9.87
C ALA A 25 -29.23 -0.67 -10.53
N GLY A 26 -28.15 -0.66 -11.30
CA GLY A 26 -27.73 0.53 -12.04
C GLY A 26 -28.74 0.94 -13.11
N MET A 27 -29.27 -0.02 -13.86
CA MET A 27 -30.28 0.23 -14.90
C MET A 27 -31.60 0.76 -14.35
N SER A 28 -31.96 0.38 -13.13
CA SER A 28 -33.18 0.87 -12.48
C SER A 28 -33.08 2.29 -11.92
N HIS A 29 -31.84 2.86 -11.85
CA HIS A 29 -31.59 4.21 -11.33
C HIS A 29 -30.83 5.09 -12.35
N PRO A 30 -31.38 5.34 -13.53
CA PRO A 30 -30.76 6.23 -14.50
C PRO A 30 -30.75 7.66 -13.99
N ARG A 31 -29.71 8.42 -14.33
CA ARG A 31 -29.54 9.82 -13.94
C ARG A 31 -29.16 10.68 -15.15
N SER A 32 -29.25 12.00 -14.98
CA SER A 32 -28.74 12.96 -15.95
C SER A 32 -27.20 13.03 -15.90
N ILE A 33 -26.61 13.58 -16.94
CA ILE A 33 -25.16 13.81 -17.02
C ILE A 33 -24.79 14.91 -16.03
N ASP A 34 -23.77 14.62 -15.19
CA ASP A 34 -23.19 15.63 -14.31
C ASP A 34 -22.23 16.54 -15.12
N ILE A 35 -22.71 17.71 -15.48
CA ILE A 35 -21.95 18.69 -16.27
C ILE A 35 -20.72 19.21 -15.52
N ASN A 36 -20.78 19.31 -14.19
CA ASN A 36 -19.63 19.73 -13.40
C ASN A 36 -18.49 18.71 -13.48
N LEU A 37 -18.82 17.42 -13.44
CA LEU A 37 -17.84 16.35 -13.62
C LEU A 37 -17.26 16.34 -15.04
N VAL A 38 -18.09 16.59 -16.06
CA VAL A 38 -17.64 16.73 -17.47
C VAL A 38 -16.68 17.92 -17.61
N ASN A 39 -17.05 19.08 -17.06
CA ASN A 39 -16.22 20.28 -17.10
C ASN A 39 -14.90 20.09 -16.35
N ALA A 40 -14.92 19.45 -15.19
CA ALA A 40 -13.71 19.13 -14.43
C ALA A 40 -12.76 18.22 -15.25
N GLN A 41 -13.29 17.22 -15.92
CA GLN A 41 -12.50 16.33 -16.80
C GLN A 41 -11.93 17.08 -18.01
N GLN A 42 -12.71 17.95 -18.64
CA GLN A 42 -12.24 18.79 -19.75
C GLN A 42 -11.16 19.78 -19.30
N ALA A 43 -11.37 20.45 -18.17
CA ALA A 43 -10.39 21.37 -17.60
C ALA A 43 -9.05 20.65 -17.31
N ARG A 44 -9.10 19.46 -16.73
CA ARG A 44 -7.93 18.62 -16.53
C ARG A 44 -7.22 18.31 -17.85
N ARG A 45 -7.94 17.89 -18.87
CA ARG A 45 -7.38 17.56 -20.19
C ARG A 45 -6.73 18.75 -20.87
N ILE A 46 -7.38 19.93 -20.80
CA ILE A 46 -6.85 21.18 -21.36
C ILE A 46 -5.58 21.58 -20.61
N LEU A 47 -5.60 21.54 -19.29
CA LEU A 47 -4.45 21.88 -18.46
C LEU A 47 -3.24 20.97 -18.74
N ASP A 48 -3.44 19.66 -18.81
CA ASP A 48 -2.37 18.70 -19.10
C ASP A 48 -1.74 18.97 -20.47
N ARG A 49 -2.55 19.35 -21.49
CA ARG A 49 -2.06 19.71 -22.81
C ARG A 49 -1.31 21.05 -22.81
N LEU A 50 -1.87 22.08 -22.18
CA LEU A 50 -1.23 23.40 -22.13
C LEU A 50 0.13 23.32 -21.41
N VAL A 51 0.19 22.63 -20.28
CA VAL A 51 1.45 22.43 -19.55
C VAL A 51 2.46 21.67 -20.39
N GLY A 52 2.06 20.53 -20.96
CA GLY A 52 2.94 19.69 -21.77
C GLY A 52 3.49 20.43 -23.00
N TYR A 53 2.62 21.06 -23.79
CA TYR A 53 3.04 21.71 -25.03
C TYR A 53 3.82 23.03 -24.82
N LYS A 54 3.57 23.74 -23.73
CA LYS A 54 4.32 24.99 -23.46
C LYS A 54 5.65 24.73 -22.75
N LEU A 55 5.70 23.80 -21.81
CA LEU A 55 6.89 23.56 -21.01
C LEU A 55 7.89 22.59 -21.67
N SER A 56 7.43 21.59 -22.42
CA SER A 56 8.34 20.64 -23.06
C SER A 56 9.31 21.33 -24.05
N PRO A 57 8.87 22.23 -24.96
CA PRO A 57 9.80 22.96 -25.82
C PRO A 57 10.75 23.88 -25.07
N PHE A 58 10.32 24.42 -23.91
CA PHE A 58 11.20 25.22 -23.06
C PHE A 58 12.33 24.35 -22.47
N LEU A 59 12.02 23.16 -21.97
CA LEU A 59 13.00 22.20 -21.51
C LEU A 59 13.98 21.78 -22.62
N TRP A 60 13.50 21.60 -23.86
CA TRP A 60 14.33 21.24 -25.01
C TRP A 60 15.36 22.31 -25.35
N ARG A 61 14.99 23.59 -25.20
CA ARG A 61 15.90 24.70 -25.44
C ARG A 61 16.90 24.95 -24.33
N LYS A 62 16.47 24.71 -23.06
CA LYS A 62 17.27 25.09 -21.91
C LYS A 62 18.07 23.92 -21.30
N ILE A 63 17.63 22.71 -21.49
CA ILE A 63 18.24 21.53 -20.86
C ILE A 63 18.66 20.51 -21.92
N ARG A 64 17.70 19.76 -22.50
CA ARG A 64 17.98 18.70 -23.49
C ARG A 64 16.74 18.35 -24.28
N LYS A 65 16.90 18.04 -25.57
CA LYS A 65 15.84 17.51 -26.43
C LYS A 65 15.33 16.16 -25.91
N GLY A 66 14.03 15.91 -26.08
CA GLY A 66 13.36 14.67 -25.67
C GLY A 66 12.84 14.66 -24.24
N LEU A 67 13.08 15.69 -23.44
CA LEU A 67 12.45 15.83 -22.12
C LEU A 67 10.98 16.23 -22.28
N SER A 68 10.14 15.76 -21.35
CA SER A 68 8.74 16.16 -21.27
C SER A 68 8.42 16.76 -19.92
N ALA A 69 7.52 17.73 -19.90
CA ALA A 69 6.94 18.28 -18.70
C ALA A 69 5.48 17.86 -18.57
N GLY A 70 5.04 17.65 -17.37
CA GLY A 70 3.66 17.29 -17.08
C GLY A 70 3.36 17.44 -15.60
N ARG A 71 2.11 17.63 -15.29
CA ARG A 71 1.62 17.88 -13.94
C ARG A 71 2.06 16.80 -12.94
N VAL A 72 1.88 15.52 -13.31
CA VAL A 72 2.28 14.38 -12.46
C VAL A 72 3.80 14.22 -12.42
N GLN A 73 4.47 14.36 -13.56
CA GLN A 73 5.92 14.24 -13.66
C GLN A 73 6.64 15.27 -12.80
N SER A 74 6.19 16.52 -12.82
CA SER A 74 6.81 17.61 -12.05
C SER A 74 6.71 17.37 -10.56
N VAL A 75 5.56 16.89 -10.08
CA VAL A 75 5.38 16.54 -8.66
C VAL A 75 6.27 15.35 -8.28
N ALA A 76 6.32 14.31 -9.10
CA ALA A 76 7.17 13.14 -8.83
C ALA A 76 8.66 13.53 -8.76
N VAL A 77 9.14 14.34 -9.71
CA VAL A 77 10.52 14.83 -9.68
C VAL A 77 10.78 15.69 -8.44
N LYS A 78 9.84 16.57 -8.07
CA LYS A 78 9.98 17.37 -6.84
C LYS A 78 10.13 16.49 -5.61
N MET A 79 9.27 15.48 -5.43
CA MET A 79 9.36 14.55 -4.29
C MET A 79 10.70 13.82 -4.22
N ILE A 80 11.25 13.41 -5.39
CA ILE A 80 12.56 12.76 -5.45
C ILE A 80 13.66 13.76 -5.08
N CYS A 81 13.61 15.00 -5.58
CA CYS A 81 14.57 16.03 -5.25
C CYS A 81 14.53 16.42 -3.76
N ASP A 82 13.34 16.56 -3.20
CA ASP A 82 13.16 16.86 -1.78
C ASP A 82 13.79 15.73 -0.93
N ARG A 83 13.53 14.48 -1.27
CA ARG A 83 14.13 13.33 -0.58
C ARG A 83 15.66 13.29 -0.74
N GLU A 84 16.17 13.59 -1.92
CA GLU A 84 17.62 13.65 -2.15
C GLU A 84 18.27 14.78 -1.33
N ASN A 85 17.60 15.91 -1.20
CA ASN A 85 18.07 17.00 -0.35
C ASN A 85 18.11 16.60 1.14
N GLU A 86 17.10 15.88 1.64
CA GLU A 86 17.11 15.31 2.98
C GLU A 86 18.28 14.34 3.18
N ILE A 87 18.55 13.47 2.20
CA ILE A 87 19.67 12.53 2.25
C ILE A 87 21.01 13.29 2.29
N ARG A 88 21.17 14.33 1.48
CA ARG A 88 22.39 15.16 1.47
C ARG A 88 22.57 15.99 2.72
N ALA A 89 21.46 16.41 3.33
CA ALA A 89 21.49 17.16 4.59
C ALA A 89 21.66 16.25 5.83
N PHE A 90 21.54 14.93 5.64
CA PHE A 90 21.63 13.99 6.75
C PHE A 90 23.06 13.97 7.33
N VAL A 91 23.16 14.27 8.61
CA VAL A 91 24.40 14.15 9.37
C VAL A 91 24.29 12.86 10.20
N SER A 92 25.20 11.93 9.94
CA SER A 92 25.23 10.69 10.70
C SER A 92 25.61 10.98 12.16
N GLN A 93 24.86 10.39 13.08
CA GLN A 93 25.11 10.49 14.52
C GLN A 93 25.51 9.11 15.03
N GLU A 94 26.61 9.08 15.76
CA GLU A 94 27.05 7.87 16.44
C GLU A 94 26.08 7.54 17.59
N TYR A 95 25.69 6.30 17.68
CA TYR A 95 24.95 5.78 18.82
C TYR A 95 25.43 4.37 19.18
N TRP A 96 25.28 4.01 20.41
CA TRP A 96 25.68 2.73 20.96
C TRP A 96 24.48 2.00 21.55
N SER A 97 24.50 0.68 21.48
CA SER A 97 23.54 -0.18 22.16
C SER A 97 24.30 -1.23 22.97
N ILE A 98 23.75 -1.61 24.11
CA ILE A 98 24.30 -2.69 24.93
C ILE A 98 23.33 -3.85 24.83
N ASP A 99 23.81 -4.95 24.27
CA ASP A 99 23.06 -6.19 24.11
C ASP A 99 23.73 -7.31 24.92
N GLY A 100 22.97 -8.03 25.71
CA GLY A 100 23.44 -9.14 26.51
C GLY A 100 22.86 -10.48 26.06
N LYS A 101 23.62 -11.56 26.23
CA LYS A 101 23.13 -12.94 26.13
C LYS A 101 23.13 -13.58 27.51
N PHE A 102 21.99 -14.07 27.91
CA PHE A 102 21.79 -14.65 29.24
C PHE A 102 21.32 -16.10 29.11
N SER A 103 21.66 -16.90 30.10
CA SER A 103 21.15 -18.26 30.30
C SER A 103 20.69 -18.44 31.74
N ALA A 104 19.64 -19.19 31.96
CA ALA A 104 19.29 -19.59 33.32
C ALA A 104 20.33 -20.60 33.87
N ASN A 105 20.54 -20.57 35.17
CA ASN A 105 21.49 -21.47 35.81
C ASN A 105 21.18 -22.95 35.49
N GLY A 106 22.16 -23.66 34.92
CA GLY A 106 22.03 -25.04 34.51
C GLY A 106 21.40 -25.30 33.14
N GLU A 107 20.96 -24.25 32.40
CA GLU A 107 20.40 -24.39 31.07
C GLU A 107 21.39 -24.03 29.96
N ARG A 108 21.31 -24.77 28.84
CA ARG A 108 22.11 -24.49 27.63
C ARG A 108 21.44 -23.44 26.70
N LYS A 109 20.14 -23.17 26.92
CA LYS A 109 19.40 -22.23 26.11
C LYS A 109 19.71 -20.80 26.55
N THR A 110 20.04 -19.96 25.58
CA THR A 110 20.29 -18.55 25.80
C THR A 110 19.17 -17.70 25.25
N PHE A 111 18.93 -16.55 25.86
CA PHE A 111 18.05 -15.49 25.33
C PHE A 111 18.82 -14.17 25.26
N ALA A 112 18.41 -13.32 24.31
CA ALA A 112 19.00 -12.00 24.16
C ALA A 112 18.17 -10.97 24.90
N ALA A 113 18.83 -9.99 25.52
CA ALA A 113 18.21 -8.82 26.11
C ALA A 113 18.98 -7.56 25.69
N LYS A 114 18.27 -6.44 25.66
CA LYS A 114 18.84 -5.13 25.35
C LYS A 114 18.68 -4.23 26.56
N LEU A 115 19.69 -3.38 26.78
CA LEU A 115 19.57 -2.30 27.73
C LEU A 115 18.41 -1.38 27.35
N ASN A 116 17.46 -1.24 28.25
CA ASN A 116 16.27 -0.43 28.03
C ASN A 116 16.28 0.86 28.83
N THR A 117 16.59 0.78 30.12
CA THR A 117 16.64 1.92 31.03
C THR A 117 17.82 1.81 31.99
N VAL A 118 18.34 2.93 32.42
CA VAL A 118 19.30 3.07 33.51
C VAL A 118 18.69 4.05 34.50
N ASP A 119 18.57 3.64 35.76
CA ASP A 119 17.96 4.44 36.84
C ASP A 119 16.55 4.99 36.48
N GLY A 120 15.79 4.23 35.66
CA GLY A 120 14.42 4.56 35.22
C GLY A 120 14.34 5.38 33.94
N GLU A 121 15.44 5.89 33.41
CA GLU A 121 15.50 6.68 32.19
C GLU A 121 16.11 5.91 31.02
N LYS A 122 15.68 6.22 29.79
CA LYS A 122 16.25 5.62 28.58
C LYS A 122 17.61 6.26 28.29
N PRO A 123 18.72 5.50 28.34
CA PRO A 123 20.03 6.06 28.11
C PRO A 123 20.23 6.40 26.62
N GLU A 124 20.78 7.59 26.36
CA GLU A 124 21.31 7.97 25.05
C GLU A 124 22.82 7.80 25.05
N LEU A 125 23.29 6.68 24.50
CA LEU A 125 24.71 6.37 24.41
C LEU A 125 25.27 6.93 23.11
N LYS A 126 25.97 8.05 23.19
CA LYS A 126 26.50 8.80 22.03
C LYS A 126 27.95 8.45 21.69
N ASN A 127 28.67 7.79 22.60
CA ASN A 127 30.06 7.41 22.43
C ASN A 127 30.37 6.12 23.18
N LYS A 128 31.56 5.58 22.90
CA LYS A 128 32.04 4.34 23.49
C LYS A 128 32.22 4.47 25.00
N GLU A 129 32.71 5.59 25.46
CA GLU A 129 33.01 5.82 26.88
C GLU A 129 31.79 5.68 27.76
N GLN A 130 30.64 6.20 27.32
CA GLN A 130 29.34 6.06 27.99
C GLN A 130 28.87 4.59 28.04
N ALA A 131 29.09 3.85 26.95
CA ALA A 131 28.78 2.43 26.92
C ALA A 131 29.69 1.63 27.85
N ASP A 132 30.99 1.91 27.85
CA ASP A 132 31.99 1.25 28.70
C ASP A 132 31.75 1.55 30.20
N GLU A 133 31.28 2.73 30.54
CA GLU A 133 30.91 3.08 31.94
C GLU A 133 29.76 2.20 32.43
N ILE A 134 28.73 2.02 31.62
CA ILE A 134 27.61 1.12 31.99
C ILE A 134 28.09 -0.33 32.07
N LEU A 135 28.92 -0.79 31.13
CA LEU A 135 29.44 -2.13 31.15
C LEU A 135 30.24 -2.41 32.46
N LYS A 136 31.05 -1.45 32.91
CA LYS A 136 31.75 -1.55 34.21
C LYS A 136 30.79 -1.68 35.39
N ARG A 137 29.64 -0.96 35.36
CA ARG A 137 28.62 -1.09 36.40
C ARG A 137 27.95 -2.47 36.40
N LEU A 138 27.94 -3.17 35.25
CA LEU A 138 27.35 -4.49 35.08
C LEU A 138 28.32 -5.63 35.37
N GLU A 139 29.64 -5.35 35.52
CA GLU A 139 30.63 -6.37 35.88
C GLU A 139 30.36 -6.88 37.29
N GLY A 140 30.15 -8.21 37.39
CA GLY A 140 29.86 -8.87 38.67
C GLY A 140 28.44 -8.65 39.19
N ALA A 141 27.58 -7.97 38.43
CA ALA A 141 26.19 -7.77 38.84
C ALA A 141 25.37 -9.06 38.71
N GLU A 142 24.45 -9.28 39.66
CA GLU A 142 23.46 -10.35 39.56
C GLU A 142 22.30 -9.92 38.65
N PHE A 143 21.95 -10.78 37.70
CA PHE A 143 20.85 -10.52 36.77
C PHE A 143 19.63 -11.34 37.17
N VAL A 144 18.52 -10.66 37.42
CA VAL A 144 17.26 -11.26 37.85
C VAL A 144 16.16 -10.97 36.83
N ILE A 145 15.34 -11.98 36.54
CA ILE A 145 14.13 -11.78 35.73
C ILE A 145 13.02 -11.25 36.63
N ASP A 146 12.77 -9.96 36.55
CA ASP A 146 11.72 -9.31 37.36
C ASP A 146 10.31 -9.71 36.88
N LYS A 147 10.06 -9.70 35.57
CA LYS A 147 8.72 -9.94 35.03
C LYS A 147 8.73 -10.68 33.71
N VAL A 148 7.84 -11.68 33.58
CA VAL A 148 7.56 -12.37 32.32
C VAL A 148 6.14 -12.05 31.87
N LYS A 149 5.99 -11.34 30.75
CA LYS A 149 4.70 -11.05 30.15
C LYS A 149 4.46 -11.97 28.96
N LYS A 150 3.48 -12.85 29.05
CA LYS A 150 3.00 -13.66 27.92
C LYS A 150 1.86 -12.94 27.24
N SER A 151 1.94 -12.77 25.94
CA SER A 151 0.86 -12.18 25.15
C SER A 151 0.60 -13.02 23.91
N VAL A 152 -0.66 -13.06 23.48
CA VAL A 152 -1.05 -13.68 22.22
C VAL A 152 -1.13 -12.58 21.16
N HIS A 153 -0.26 -12.64 20.18
CA HIS A 153 -0.30 -11.70 19.05
C HIS A 153 -1.16 -12.31 17.94
N ARG A 154 -2.32 -11.69 17.70
CA ARG A 154 -3.20 -12.06 16.57
C ARG A 154 -2.73 -11.31 15.33
N LYS A 155 -2.42 -12.02 14.26
CA LYS A 155 -2.08 -11.46 12.96
C LYS A 155 -3.30 -11.57 12.06
N SER A 156 -3.84 -10.43 11.65
CA SER A 156 -4.92 -10.38 10.67
C SER A 156 -4.40 -10.66 9.25
N PRO A 157 -5.21 -11.28 8.39
CA PRO A 157 -4.86 -11.42 6.98
C PRO A 157 -4.76 -10.05 6.31
N ALA A 158 -4.00 -10.00 5.22
CA ALA A 158 -3.90 -8.76 4.43
C ALA A 158 -5.22 -8.50 3.68
N ALA A 159 -5.50 -7.21 3.43
CA ALA A 159 -6.63 -6.83 2.60
C ALA A 159 -6.41 -7.20 1.12
N PRO A 160 -7.48 -7.24 0.32
CA PRO A 160 -7.37 -7.34 -1.13
C PRO A 160 -6.46 -6.26 -1.71
N PHE A 161 -5.83 -6.56 -2.84
CA PHE A 161 -4.91 -5.63 -3.47
C PHE A 161 -5.61 -4.40 -4.05
N THR A 162 -5.03 -3.23 -3.79
CA THR A 162 -5.19 -2.04 -4.63
C THR A 162 -4.13 -2.07 -5.74
N THR A 163 -4.23 -1.18 -6.72
CA THR A 163 -3.20 -1.03 -7.78
C THR A 163 -1.79 -0.88 -7.17
N SER A 164 -1.66 -0.03 -6.17
CA SER A 164 -0.39 0.25 -5.51
C SER A 164 0.17 -0.97 -4.77
N THR A 165 -0.63 -1.63 -3.95
CA THR A 165 -0.18 -2.79 -3.19
C THR A 165 0.10 -4.01 -4.07
N LEU A 166 -0.65 -4.18 -5.18
CA LEU A 166 -0.37 -5.19 -6.20
C LEU A 166 1.01 -4.99 -6.81
N GLN A 167 1.34 -3.77 -7.21
CA GLN A 167 2.66 -3.45 -7.78
C GLN A 167 3.78 -3.67 -6.77
N GLN A 168 3.60 -3.29 -5.51
CA GLN A 168 4.58 -3.51 -4.44
C GLN A 168 4.83 -5.00 -4.19
N GLU A 169 3.78 -5.81 -4.07
CA GLU A 169 3.92 -7.24 -3.84
C GLU A 169 4.51 -7.97 -5.06
N ALA A 170 4.12 -7.60 -6.28
CA ALA A 170 4.70 -8.14 -7.50
C ALA A 170 6.19 -7.79 -7.63
N SER A 171 6.58 -6.58 -7.25
CA SER A 171 7.98 -6.18 -7.21
C SER A 171 8.76 -6.97 -6.16
N ARG A 172 8.21 -7.11 -4.96
CA ARG A 172 8.88 -7.78 -3.84
C ARG A 172 9.04 -9.29 -4.06
N ARG A 173 7.99 -9.96 -4.58
CA ARG A 173 7.96 -11.43 -4.69
C ARG A 173 8.42 -11.95 -6.04
N LEU A 174 8.17 -11.20 -7.11
CA LEU A 174 8.39 -11.64 -8.48
C LEU A 174 9.43 -10.79 -9.21
N SER A 175 9.96 -9.75 -8.57
CA SER A 175 10.87 -8.75 -9.16
C SER A 175 10.28 -8.10 -10.42
N PHE A 176 8.95 -7.94 -10.48
CA PHE A 176 8.27 -7.32 -11.60
C PHE A 176 8.35 -5.80 -11.50
N GLN A 177 8.66 -5.16 -12.60
CA GLN A 177 8.46 -3.73 -12.75
C GLN A 177 6.96 -3.39 -12.87
N ALA A 178 6.56 -2.19 -12.47
CA ALA A 178 5.16 -1.74 -12.49
C ALA A 178 4.48 -1.95 -13.87
N ARG A 179 5.20 -1.69 -14.97
CA ARG A 179 4.68 -1.90 -16.33
C ARG A 179 4.34 -3.37 -16.61
N ARG A 180 5.22 -4.30 -16.22
CA ARG A 180 4.98 -5.74 -16.37
C ARG A 180 3.82 -6.19 -15.52
N THR A 181 3.77 -5.77 -14.25
CA THR A 181 2.67 -6.07 -13.35
C THR A 181 1.33 -5.65 -13.95
N MET A 182 1.23 -4.40 -14.44
CA MET A 182 -0.03 -3.89 -14.99
C MET A 182 -0.43 -4.58 -16.30
N LYS A 183 0.55 -4.97 -17.13
CA LYS A 183 0.26 -5.73 -18.35
C LYS A 183 -0.29 -7.11 -18.01
N THR A 184 0.36 -7.86 -17.13
CA THR A 184 -0.09 -9.19 -16.70
C THR A 184 -1.45 -9.12 -15.98
N ALA A 185 -1.67 -8.10 -15.14
CA ALA A 185 -2.96 -7.90 -14.50
C ALA A 185 -4.08 -7.60 -15.52
N GLN A 186 -3.77 -6.86 -16.59
CA GLN A 186 -4.73 -6.62 -17.68
C GLN A 186 -5.11 -7.93 -18.39
N GLU A 187 -4.12 -8.77 -18.70
CA GLU A 187 -4.36 -10.08 -19.33
C GLU A 187 -5.22 -10.97 -18.44
N LEU A 188 -4.96 -11.02 -17.14
CA LEU A 188 -5.76 -11.77 -16.17
C LEU A 188 -7.19 -11.23 -16.02
N TYR A 189 -7.39 -9.92 -16.18
CA TYR A 189 -8.72 -9.30 -16.14
C TYR A 189 -9.51 -9.57 -17.42
N GLU A 190 -8.88 -9.42 -18.59
CA GLU A 190 -9.52 -9.67 -19.90
C GLU A 190 -9.84 -11.14 -20.13
N GLY A 191 -9.15 -12.00 -19.43
CA GLY A 191 -9.34 -13.45 -19.45
C GLY A 191 -8.17 -14.20 -20.08
N VAL A 192 -7.91 -15.34 -19.49
CA VAL A 192 -6.96 -16.35 -19.99
C VAL A 192 -7.72 -17.64 -20.30
N GLU A 193 -7.24 -18.39 -21.28
CA GLU A 193 -7.82 -19.67 -21.61
C GLU A 193 -7.48 -20.70 -20.53
N ILE A 194 -8.49 -21.28 -19.92
CA ILE A 194 -8.38 -22.32 -18.90
C ILE A 194 -9.06 -23.58 -19.44
N ASN A 195 -8.35 -24.69 -19.34
CA ASN A 195 -8.91 -25.99 -19.72
C ASN A 195 -10.27 -26.19 -19.03
N ASP A 196 -11.27 -26.58 -19.79
CA ASP A 196 -12.66 -26.83 -19.36
C ASP A 196 -13.50 -25.57 -19.03
N MET A 197 -12.92 -24.36 -18.98
CA MET A 197 -13.65 -23.13 -18.65
C MET A 197 -13.63 -22.08 -19.76
N GLY A 198 -12.83 -22.30 -20.81
CA GLY A 198 -12.65 -21.32 -21.89
C GLY A 198 -11.95 -20.05 -21.40
N GLN A 199 -12.16 -18.93 -22.11
CA GLN A 199 -11.58 -17.65 -21.76
C GLN A 199 -12.25 -17.06 -20.50
N THR A 200 -11.53 -17.04 -19.40
CA THR A 200 -12.06 -16.67 -18.08
C THR A 200 -11.21 -15.59 -17.43
N GLY A 201 -11.87 -14.50 -16.98
CA GLY A 201 -11.24 -13.46 -16.16
C GLY A 201 -10.99 -13.98 -14.75
N LEU A 202 -9.76 -13.83 -14.28
CA LEU A 202 -9.32 -14.37 -12.98
C LEU A 202 -9.25 -13.33 -11.89
N ILE A 203 -9.26 -12.05 -12.23
CA ILE A 203 -9.21 -10.95 -11.26
C ILE A 203 -10.25 -9.89 -11.60
N THR A 204 -10.61 -9.08 -10.62
CA THR A 204 -11.43 -7.88 -10.84
C THR A 204 -10.60 -6.76 -11.46
N TYR A 205 -11.25 -5.65 -11.85
CA TYR A 205 -10.56 -4.53 -12.49
C TYR A 205 -9.41 -3.99 -11.61
N MET A 206 -8.20 -4.02 -12.17
CA MET A 206 -6.96 -3.79 -11.42
C MET A 206 -6.65 -2.31 -11.15
N ARG A 207 -7.25 -1.37 -11.89
CA ARG A 207 -7.01 0.08 -11.72
C ARG A 207 -8.02 0.68 -10.77
N THR A 208 -7.94 0.31 -9.51
CA THR A 208 -8.84 0.76 -8.46
C THR A 208 -8.08 0.95 -7.16
N ASP A 209 -8.46 1.96 -6.40
CA ASP A 209 -8.02 2.16 -5.02
C ASP A 209 -9.09 1.68 -4.02
N SER A 210 -10.19 1.12 -4.53
CA SER A 210 -11.25 0.56 -3.71
C SER A 210 -10.89 -0.85 -3.23
N LEU A 211 -11.12 -1.10 -1.96
CA LEU A 211 -11.03 -2.42 -1.32
C LEU A 211 -12.39 -3.12 -1.23
N ARG A 212 -13.41 -2.53 -1.85
CA ARG A 212 -14.75 -3.09 -1.85
C ARG A 212 -14.80 -4.38 -2.67
N ILE A 213 -15.34 -5.41 -2.05
CA ILE A 213 -15.69 -6.68 -2.70
C ILE A 213 -17.21 -6.75 -2.74
N SER A 214 -17.79 -7.27 -3.82
CA SER A 214 -19.22 -7.48 -3.90
C SER A 214 -19.69 -8.46 -2.83
N ASP A 215 -20.93 -8.29 -2.35
CA ASP A 215 -21.49 -9.15 -1.32
C ASP A 215 -21.62 -10.61 -1.83
N GLU A 216 -21.91 -10.77 -3.10
CA GLU A 216 -21.97 -12.07 -3.77
C GLU A 216 -20.61 -12.79 -3.76
N ALA A 217 -19.54 -12.10 -4.17
CA ALA A 217 -18.19 -12.66 -4.16
C ALA A 217 -17.70 -12.97 -2.73
N ARG A 218 -18.07 -12.15 -1.77
CA ARG A 218 -17.76 -12.37 -0.36
C ARG A 218 -18.47 -13.62 0.18
N ALA A 219 -19.75 -13.78 -0.10
CA ALA A 219 -20.52 -14.97 0.30
C ALA A 219 -19.92 -16.24 -0.30
N ALA A 220 -19.61 -16.24 -1.60
CA ALA A 220 -18.98 -17.37 -2.28
C ALA A 220 -17.61 -17.72 -1.69
N ALA A 221 -16.79 -16.70 -1.35
CA ALA A 221 -15.51 -16.91 -0.70
C ALA A 221 -15.66 -17.52 0.70
N TYR A 222 -16.61 -17.06 1.49
CA TYR A 222 -16.87 -17.61 2.83
C TYR A 222 -17.35 -19.06 2.76
N ASP A 223 -18.23 -19.40 1.83
CA ASP A 223 -18.68 -20.77 1.63
C ASP A 223 -17.54 -21.70 1.19
N PHE A 224 -16.67 -21.22 0.32
CA PHE A 224 -15.48 -21.96 -0.07
C PHE A 224 -14.53 -22.19 1.13
N ILE A 225 -14.26 -21.15 1.91
CA ILE A 225 -13.39 -21.23 3.10
C ILE A 225 -13.99 -22.20 4.12
N ARG A 226 -15.31 -22.09 4.39
CA ARG A 226 -16.03 -22.98 5.31
C ARG A 226 -15.90 -24.43 4.91
N LYS A 227 -16.15 -24.74 3.64
CA LYS A 227 -16.08 -26.11 3.10
C LYS A 227 -14.68 -26.69 3.14
N LYS A 228 -13.65 -25.87 2.86
CA LYS A 228 -12.26 -26.34 2.71
C LYS A 228 -11.44 -26.30 3.99
N TYR A 229 -11.66 -25.32 4.83
CA TYR A 229 -10.80 -25.03 5.99
C TYR A 229 -11.56 -25.00 7.32
N GLY A 230 -12.88 -24.86 7.32
CA GLY A 230 -13.74 -24.77 8.50
C GLY A 230 -14.01 -23.35 8.98
N ASP A 231 -15.02 -23.21 9.85
CA ASP A 231 -15.57 -21.93 10.30
C ASP A 231 -14.54 -21.05 11.04
N LYS A 232 -13.58 -21.64 11.73
CA LYS A 232 -12.54 -20.91 12.48
C LYS A 232 -11.68 -19.97 11.62
N TYR A 233 -11.70 -20.13 10.32
CA TYR A 233 -10.96 -19.30 9.37
C TYR A 233 -11.80 -18.17 8.77
N ILE A 234 -13.06 -18.06 9.15
CA ILE A 234 -13.96 -16.98 8.73
C ILE A 234 -13.96 -15.93 9.84
N PRO A 235 -13.55 -14.68 9.56
CA PRO A 235 -13.62 -13.62 10.54
C PRO A 235 -15.08 -13.18 10.77
N ASP A 236 -15.44 -12.79 11.99
CA ASP A 236 -16.74 -12.24 12.34
C ASP A 236 -17.08 -10.97 11.56
N THR A 237 -16.04 -10.17 11.26
CA THR A 237 -16.15 -8.98 10.43
C THR A 237 -15.18 -9.08 9.25
N PRO A 238 -15.61 -8.71 8.02
CA PRO A 238 -14.71 -8.62 6.88
C PRO A 238 -13.52 -7.73 7.20
N VAL A 239 -12.34 -8.13 6.73
CA VAL A 239 -11.16 -7.25 6.84
C VAL A 239 -11.40 -6.04 5.96
N SER A 240 -11.92 -4.97 6.56
CA SER A 240 -12.03 -3.66 5.93
C SER A 240 -10.82 -2.81 6.35
N TYR A 241 -10.10 -2.26 5.39
CA TYR A 241 -9.11 -1.24 5.67
C TYR A 241 -9.84 0.06 6.00
N THR A 242 -10.06 0.28 7.28
CA THR A 242 -10.30 1.63 7.77
C THR A 242 -8.93 2.25 8.03
N HIS A 243 -8.53 3.16 7.15
CA HIS A 243 -7.36 4.03 7.26
C HIS A 243 -5.98 3.34 7.34
N LEU A 244 -5.25 3.40 6.25
CA LEU A 244 -3.84 3.73 6.34
C LEU A 244 -3.76 5.08 7.07
N ARG A 245 -3.55 5.08 8.37
CA ARG A 245 -2.89 6.22 9.00
C ARG A 245 -1.59 6.36 8.24
N ALA A 246 -1.42 7.50 7.59
CA ALA A 246 -0.10 7.93 7.20
C ALA A 246 0.77 7.71 8.45
N HIS A 247 1.73 6.81 8.36
CA HIS A 247 2.76 6.75 9.38
C HIS A 247 3.48 8.08 9.26
N GLU A 248 3.18 8.97 10.18
CA GLU A 248 4.07 10.03 10.55
C GLU A 248 5.37 9.32 10.97
N THR A 249 6.31 9.33 10.08
CA THR A 249 7.69 8.99 10.36
C THR A 249 8.39 10.21 10.86
#